data_caf9d626a838c2c39bab660b584cabd6
#
_entry.id   caf9d626a838c2c39bab660b584cabd6
#
_cell.length_a   1.000
_cell.length_b   1.000
_cell.length_c   1.000
_cell.angle_alpha   90.00
_cell.angle_beta   90.00
_cell.angle_gamma   90.00
#
_symmetry.space_group_name_H-M   'P 1'
#
loop_
_entity.id
_entity.type
_entity.pdbx_description
1 polymer ?
#
loop_
_entity_poly.entity_id
_entity_poly.type
_entity_poly.pdbx_seq_one_letter_code
_entity_poly.pdbx_strand_id
1 'polypeptide(L)'
;MLEVEAIIHEAYIKEQAAKDPWNDSPYKELLKLTIDQRGKVGEQIISEAIKQANNSRICIEEDVSDVNAKGDGVHYDIRVNGQLIEIKTAYRGTSNSWQHENLYKTAATMPLFLDFDYHGIYVSIFPEDILPLGKDSEVFGRKHGTLRQNKDDGYKLDFSLTTFKNFANYGNAYSIYFDADEASLEDIGIFVTERILTYVDSI
;
A
#
# COMPACT_ATOMS: atom_id res chain seq x y z
N MET A 1 28.83 13.36 -36.34
CA MET A 1 27.36 13.37 -36.08
C MET A 1 26.80 14.53 -36.85
N LEU A 2 25.82 14.31 -37.70
CA LEU A 2 25.17 15.40 -38.42
C LEU A 2 24.47 16.31 -37.41
N GLU A 3 24.43 17.60 -37.66
CA GLU A 3 23.82 18.58 -36.76
C GLU A 3 22.36 18.25 -36.45
N VAL A 4 21.65 17.68 -37.40
CA VAL A 4 20.26 17.18 -37.25
C VAL A 4 20.16 16.02 -36.23
N GLU A 5 21.09 15.06 -36.27
CA GLU A 5 21.12 13.94 -35.32
C GLU A 5 21.39 14.41 -33.90
N ALA A 6 22.23 15.42 -33.73
CA ALA A 6 22.48 16.02 -32.41
C ALA A 6 21.21 16.70 -31.86
N ILE A 7 20.50 17.46 -32.69
CA ILE A 7 19.24 18.12 -32.34
C ILE A 7 18.17 17.08 -31.95
N ILE A 8 18.02 16.01 -32.72
CA ILE A 8 17.07 14.93 -32.44
C ILE A 8 17.43 14.25 -31.11
N HIS A 9 18.71 13.97 -30.89
CA HIS A 9 19.17 13.33 -29.65
C HIS A 9 18.93 14.21 -28.43
N GLU A 10 19.25 15.50 -28.53
CA GLU A 10 19.01 16.47 -27.45
C GLU A 10 17.52 16.65 -27.16
N ALA A 11 16.69 16.76 -28.21
CA ALA A 11 15.23 16.80 -28.06
C ALA A 11 14.68 15.53 -27.42
N TYR A 12 15.18 14.35 -27.83
CA TYR A 12 14.80 13.06 -27.27
C TYR A 12 15.13 12.99 -25.77
N ILE A 13 16.36 13.35 -25.38
CA ILE A 13 16.77 13.36 -23.97
C ILE A 13 15.89 14.32 -23.14
N LYS A 14 15.65 15.52 -23.67
CA LYS A 14 14.80 16.52 -23.02
C LYS A 14 13.36 16.05 -22.86
N GLU A 15 12.80 15.42 -23.88
CA GLU A 15 11.46 14.82 -23.85
C GLU A 15 11.36 13.62 -22.91
N GLN A 16 12.39 12.80 -22.81
CA GLN A 16 12.43 11.68 -21.85
C GLN A 16 12.58 12.18 -20.41
N ALA A 17 13.44 13.18 -20.18
CA ALA A 17 13.58 13.79 -18.86
C ALA A 17 12.30 14.51 -18.40
N ALA A 18 11.56 15.14 -19.32
CA ALA A 18 10.30 15.80 -19.04
C ALA A 18 9.12 14.83 -18.82
N LYS A 19 9.28 13.56 -19.18
CA LYS A 19 8.20 12.56 -19.13
C LYS A 19 8.24 11.62 -17.92
N ASP A 20 9.30 11.64 -17.13
CA ASP A 20 9.32 10.84 -15.91
C ASP A 20 8.69 11.64 -14.76
N PRO A 21 7.44 11.34 -14.41
CA PRO A 21 6.74 12.08 -13.36
C PRO A 21 7.36 11.89 -11.96
N TRP A 22 8.29 10.92 -11.82
CA TRP A 22 9.02 10.72 -10.58
C TRP A 22 10.18 11.71 -10.38
N ASN A 23 10.60 12.44 -11.43
CA ASN A 23 11.74 13.38 -11.30
C ASN A 23 11.49 14.46 -10.25
N ASP A 24 10.27 14.96 -10.16
CA ASP A 24 9.86 16.00 -9.22
C ASP A 24 9.15 15.44 -7.98
N SER A 25 9.04 14.10 -7.88
CA SER A 25 8.42 13.45 -6.74
C SER A 25 9.30 13.55 -5.48
N PRO A 26 8.74 13.88 -4.30
CA PRO A 26 9.43 13.78 -3.03
C PRO A 26 9.82 12.34 -2.69
N TYR A 27 9.19 11.35 -3.32
CA TYR A 27 9.41 9.92 -3.10
C TYR A 27 10.33 9.26 -4.12
N LYS A 28 10.97 10.01 -5.00
CA LYS A 28 11.84 9.46 -6.07
C LYS A 28 12.95 8.54 -5.58
N GLU A 29 13.43 8.74 -4.37
CA GLU A 29 14.47 7.90 -3.77
C GLU A 29 14.00 6.44 -3.52
N LEU A 30 12.68 6.21 -3.37
CA LEU A 30 12.14 4.86 -3.25
C LEU A 30 12.44 4.00 -4.48
N LEU A 31 12.56 4.60 -5.66
CA LEU A 31 12.87 3.87 -6.89
C LEU A 31 14.27 3.24 -6.87
N LYS A 32 15.19 3.78 -6.07
CA LYS A 32 16.55 3.27 -5.89
C LYS A 32 16.64 2.07 -4.94
N LEU A 33 15.60 1.84 -4.15
CA LEU A 33 15.55 0.77 -3.18
C LEU A 33 15.14 -0.56 -3.82
N THR A 34 15.61 -1.66 -3.27
CA THR A 34 15.12 -3.01 -3.59
C THR A 34 13.68 -3.19 -3.10
N ILE A 35 13.00 -4.23 -3.56
CA ILE A 35 11.62 -4.54 -3.15
C ILE A 35 11.55 -4.71 -1.63
N ASP A 36 12.47 -5.49 -1.04
CA ASP A 36 12.50 -5.72 0.41
C ASP A 36 12.77 -4.44 1.21
N GLN A 37 13.67 -3.57 0.71
CA GLN A 37 13.94 -2.28 1.35
C GLN A 37 12.71 -1.36 1.32
N ARG A 38 11.93 -1.37 0.24
CA ARG A 38 10.68 -0.60 0.15
C ARG A 38 9.64 -1.11 1.13
N GLY A 39 9.53 -2.45 1.29
CA GLY A 39 8.67 -3.05 2.30
C GLY A 39 8.99 -2.50 3.69
N LYS A 40 10.26 -2.57 4.10
CA LYS A 40 10.71 -2.05 5.40
C LYS A 40 10.47 -0.55 5.59
N VAL A 41 10.60 0.25 4.53
CA VAL A 41 10.26 1.69 4.60
C VAL A 41 8.76 1.87 4.87
N GLY A 42 7.91 1.10 4.21
CA GLY A 42 6.47 1.16 4.45
C GLY A 42 6.07 0.73 5.87
N GLU A 43 6.64 -0.35 6.37
CA GLU A 43 6.46 -0.81 7.76
C GLU A 43 6.84 0.30 8.75
N GLN A 44 8.01 0.91 8.56
CA GLN A 44 8.48 2.01 9.41
C GLN A 44 7.56 3.23 9.35
N ILE A 45 7.11 3.63 8.16
CA ILE A 45 6.19 4.77 7.99
C ILE A 45 4.90 4.53 8.77
N ILE A 46 4.28 3.37 8.62
CA ILE A 46 3.01 3.06 9.29
C ILE A 46 3.19 2.96 10.80
N SER A 47 4.27 2.32 11.26
CA SER A 47 4.57 2.21 12.69
C SER A 47 4.75 3.59 13.33
N GLU A 48 5.55 4.46 12.73
CA GLU A 48 5.75 5.82 13.21
C GLU A 48 4.48 6.68 13.12
N ALA A 49 3.68 6.52 12.07
CA ALA A 49 2.40 7.19 11.90
C ALA A 49 1.44 6.85 13.05
N ILE A 50 1.28 5.56 13.36
CA ILE A 50 0.43 5.10 14.47
C ILE A 50 0.92 5.66 15.81
N LYS A 51 2.24 5.68 16.05
CA LYS A 51 2.83 6.26 17.27
C LYS A 51 2.56 7.77 17.37
N GLN A 52 2.70 8.51 16.26
CA GLN A 52 2.46 9.95 16.22
C GLN A 52 0.98 10.32 16.43
N ALA A 53 0.05 9.49 15.98
CA ALA A 53 -1.38 9.68 16.26
C ALA A 53 -1.70 9.63 17.77
N ASN A 54 -0.81 9.07 18.59
CA ASN A 54 -0.84 9.07 20.05
C ASN A 54 -2.23 8.74 20.65
N ASN A 55 -2.92 7.78 20.04
CA ASN A 55 -4.25 7.39 20.48
C ASN A 55 -4.15 6.44 21.68
N SER A 56 -4.62 6.86 22.84
CA SER A 56 -4.54 6.09 24.11
C SER A 56 -5.28 4.74 24.08
N ARG A 57 -6.16 4.52 23.10
CA ARG A 57 -6.86 3.24 22.89
C ARG A 57 -6.04 2.25 22.05
N ILE A 58 -4.89 2.67 21.53
CA ILE A 58 -4.05 1.87 20.63
C ILE A 58 -2.87 1.27 21.40
N CYS A 59 -2.70 -0.04 21.24
CA CYS A 59 -1.51 -0.78 21.65
C CYS A 59 -0.87 -1.38 20.41
N ILE A 60 0.37 -1.04 20.11
CA ILE A 60 1.13 -1.53 18.97
C ILE A 60 2.27 -2.45 19.41
N GLU A 61 2.45 -3.56 18.71
CA GLU A 61 3.58 -4.46 18.82
C GLU A 61 4.20 -4.60 17.41
N GLU A 62 5.50 -4.42 17.31
CA GLU A 62 6.26 -4.51 16.05
C GLU A 62 6.93 -5.87 15.94
N ASP A 63 7.24 -6.32 14.72
CA ASP A 63 7.96 -7.57 14.41
C ASP A 63 7.33 -8.79 15.12
N VAL A 64 6.05 -9.03 14.84
CA VAL A 64 5.26 -10.02 15.54
C VAL A 64 5.43 -11.41 14.92
N SER A 65 5.88 -12.35 15.72
CA SER A 65 5.87 -13.78 15.36
C SER A 65 4.64 -14.46 15.97
N ASP A 66 3.94 -15.22 15.16
CA ASP A 66 2.78 -16.01 15.59
C ASP A 66 2.82 -17.42 14.95
N VAL A 67 1.87 -18.25 15.30
CA VAL A 67 1.75 -19.60 14.75
C VAL A 67 0.41 -19.71 14.06
N ASN A 68 0.41 -20.10 12.77
CA ASN A 68 -0.84 -20.30 12.04
C ASN A 68 -1.62 -21.54 12.55
N ALA A 69 -2.83 -21.73 12.04
CA ALA A 69 -3.69 -22.87 12.42
C ALA A 69 -3.06 -24.25 12.14
N LYS A 70 -1.98 -24.33 11.36
CA LYS A 70 -1.23 -25.56 11.08
C LYS A 70 -0.01 -25.75 11.99
N GLY A 71 0.31 -24.76 12.83
CA GLY A 71 1.47 -24.79 13.71
C GLY A 71 2.77 -24.26 13.06
N ASP A 72 2.68 -23.70 11.85
CA ASP A 72 3.84 -23.07 11.20
C ASP A 72 4.05 -21.65 11.75
N GLY A 73 5.29 -21.24 11.93
CA GLY A 73 5.64 -19.87 12.32
C GLY A 73 5.28 -18.90 11.19
N VAL A 74 4.57 -17.84 11.54
CA VAL A 74 4.20 -16.75 10.62
C VAL A 74 4.69 -15.45 11.21
N HIS A 75 5.25 -14.59 10.35
CA HIS A 75 5.62 -13.24 10.69
C HIS A 75 4.58 -12.25 10.17
N TYR A 76 4.26 -11.27 11.00
CA TYR A 76 3.43 -10.13 10.63
C TYR A 76 4.22 -8.85 10.94
N ASP A 77 3.96 -7.81 10.17
CA ASP A 77 4.71 -6.56 10.32
C ASP A 77 4.40 -5.88 11.65
N ILE A 78 3.11 -5.79 12.01
CA ILE A 78 2.67 -5.23 13.29
C ILE A 78 1.42 -5.93 13.83
N ARG A 79 1.23 -5.84 15.16
CA ARG A 79 -0.04 -6.15 15.83
C ARG A 79 -0.57 -4.89 16.49
N VAL A 80 -1.83 -4.56 16.23
CA VAL A 80 -2.50 -3.41 16.83
C VAL A 80 -3.80 -3.86 17.47
N ASN A 81 -3.94 -3.66 18.80
CA ASN A 81 -5.10 -4.11 19.58
C ASN A 81 -5.48 -5.58 19.32
N GLY A 82 -4.48 -6.45 19.17
CA GLY A 82 -4.67 -7.87 18.86
C GLY A 82 -4.89 -8.19 17.38
N GLN A 83 -5.14 -7.21 16.52
CA GLN A 83 -5.29 -7.41 15.07
C GLN A 83 -3.92 -7.52 14.41
N LEU A 84 -3.71 -8.59 13.65
CA LEU A 84 -2.50 -8.82 12.89
C LEU A 84 -2.57 -8.03 11.57
N ILE A 85 -1.58 -7.19 11.31
CA ILE A 85 -1.56 -6.31 10.14
C ILE A 85 -0.35 -6.65 9.28
N GLU A 86 -0.61 -6.95 8.03
CA GLU A 86 0.37 -7.13 6.98
C GLU A 86 0.43 -5.86 6.14
N ILE A 87 1.60 -5.24 6.07
CA ILE A 87 1.82 -3.98 5.35
C ILE A 87 2.41 -4.28 3.98
N LYS A 88 1.73 -3.85 2.94
CA LYS A 88 2.20 -3.98 1.56
C LYS A 88 2.49 -2.61 0.97
N THR A 89 3.71 -2.43 0.50
CA THR A 89 4.19 -1.16 -0.07
C THR A 89 4.37 -1.28 -1.56
N ALA A 90 3.79 -0.38 -2.32
CA ALA A 90 4.00 -0.26 -3.76
C ALA A 90 4.21 1.20 -4.18
N TYR A 91 4.69 1.39 -5.40
CA TYR A 91 4.76 2.70 -6.04
C TYR A 91 4.10 2.61 -7.42
N ARG A 92 3.61 3.74 -7.90
CA ARG A 92 2.93 3.82 -9.20
C ARG A 92 3.87 3.42 -10.33
N GLY A 93 3.52 2.35 -11.00
CA GLY A 93 4.26 1.85 -12.16
C GLY A 93 3.90 2.59 -13.45
N THR A 94 4.62 2.28 -14.52
CA THR A 94 4.39 2.87 -15.86
C THR A 94 3.00 2.56 -16.44
N SER A 95 2.35 1.50 -15.95
CA SER A 95 0.96 1.14 -16.30
C SER A 95 -0.09 1.92 -15.52
N ASN A 96 0.29 2.94 -14.75
CA ASN A 96 -0.60 3.67 -13.83
C ASN A 96 -1.31 2.75 -12.83
N SER A 97 -0.59 1.75 -12.34
CA SER A 97 -1.08 0.80 -11.34
C SER A 97 -0.04 0.57 -10.25
N TRP A 98 -0.52 0.13 -9.10
CA TRP A 98 0.27 -0.31 -7.95
C TRP A 98 0.10 -1.82 -7.81
N GLN A 99 1.22 -2.54 -7.77
CA GLN A 99 1.23 -4.00 -7.78
C GLN A 99 1.68 -4.54 -6.44
N HIS A 100 0.84 -5.40 -5.86
CA HIS A 100 1.13 -6.14 -4.66
C HIS A 100 1.22 -7.62 -4.96
N GLU A 101 2.23 -8.27 -4.42
CA GLU A 101 2.47 -9.71 -4.57
C GLU A 101 2.51 -10.39 -3.20
N ASN A 102 2.45 -11.70 -3.22
CA ASN A 102 2.56 -12.52 -2.01
C ASN A 102 1.52 -12.19 -0.93
N LEU A 103 0.28 -11.98 -1.36
CA LEU A 103 -0.86 -11.87 -0.45
C LEU A 103 -1.40 -13.29 -0.18
N TYR A 104 -1.40 -13.70 1.06
CA TYR A 104 -1.83 -15.02 1.49
C TYR A 104 -3.16 -14.95 2.24
N LYS A 105 -4.07 -15.88 1.97
CA LYS A 105 -5.43 -15.94 2.56
C LYS A 105 -5.47 -16.01 4.08
N THR A 106 -4.37 -16.35 4.72
CA THR A 106 -4.32 -16.60 6.16
C THR A 106 -3.35 -15.70 6.89
N ALA A 107 -2.84 -14.66 6.19
CA ALA A 107 -1.70 -13.94 6.70
C ALA A 107 -2.08 -12.90 7.75
N ALA A 108 -3.13 -12.11 7.55
CA ALA A 108 -3.41 -10.99 8.43
C ALA A 108 -4.90 -10.80 8.65
N THR A 109 -5.26 -10.26 9.82
CA THR A 109 -6.63 -9.86 10.10
C THR A 109 -7.03 -8.62 9.32
N MET A 110 -6.05 -7.72 9.09
CA MET A 110 -6.26 -6.47 8.37
C MET A 110 -5.04 -6.18 7.46
N PRO A 111 -5.09 -6.52 6.17
CA PRO A 111 -4.06 -6.06 5.22
C PRO A 111 -4.12 -4.54 5.04
N LEU A 112 -2.94 -3.91 5.08
CA LEU A 112 -2.73 -2.49 4.89
C LEU A 112 -1.85 -2.27 3.65
N PHE A 113 -2.27 -1.39 2.78
CA PHE A 113 -1.54 -1.03 1.56
C PHE A 113 -1.09 0.43 1.64
N LEU A 114 0.19 0.64 1.38
CA LEU A 114 0.83 1.94 1.30
C LEU A 114 1.32 2.15 -0.13
N ASP A 115 0.60 2.96 -0.87
CA ASP A 115 0.74 3.09 -2.31
C ASP A 115 1.21 4.49 -2.71
N PHE A 116 2.52 4.61 -3.00
CA PHE A 116 3.13 5.89 -3.38
C PHE A 116 2.71 6.30 -4.78
N ASP A 117 2.14 7.49 -4.89
CA ASP A 117 1.96 8.24 -6.13
C ASP A 117 3.04 9.31 -6.27
N TYR A 118 3.06 10.05 -7.36
CA TYR A 118 4.08 11.07 -7.64
C TYR A 118 4.15 12.18 -6.59
N HIS A 119 3.02 12.59 -6.03
CA HIS A 119 2.92 13.71 -5.09
C HIS A 119 2.12 13.35 -3.83
N GLY A 120 1.92 12.08 -3.53
CA GLY A 120 1.18 11.67 -2.35
C GLY A 120 1.15 10.16 -2.18
N ILE A 121 0.35 9.72 -1.22
CA ILE A 121 0.28 8.33 -0.82
C ILE A 121 -1.19 7.94 -0.67
N TYR A 122 -1.60 6.85 -1.30
CA TYR A 122 -2.84 6.17 -0.95
C TYR A 122 -2.56 5.23 0.22
N VAL A 123 -3.34 5.36 1.27
CA VAL A 123 -3.34 4.41 2.39
C VAL A 123 -4.67 3.69 2.38
N SER A 124 -4.61 2.37 2.30
CA SER A 124 -5.81 1.52 2.26
C SER A 124 -5.68 0.43 3.32
N ILE A 125 -6.70 0.27 4.17
CA ILE A 125 -6.73 -0.77 5.20
C ILE A 125 -8.09 -1.45 5.20
N PHE A 126 -8.11 -2.77 5.20
CA PHE A 126 -9.33 -3.57 5.05
C PHE A 126 -9.44 -4.62 6.16
N PRO A 127 -10.63 -4.86 6.71
CA PRO A 127 -10.90 -6.09 7.44
C PRO A 127 -10.77 -7.33 6.54
N GLU A 128 -10.35 -8.46 7.11
CA GLU A 128 -10.13 -9.71 6.38
C GLU A 128 -11.38 -10.16 5.59
N ASP A 129 -12.56 -10.00 6.17
CA ASP A 129 -13.83 -10.39 5.57
C ASP A 129 -14.24 -9.53 4.36
N ILE A 130 -13.70 -8.31 4.27
CA ILE A 130 -13.98 -7.37 3.17
C ILE A 130 -12.96 -7.52 2.04
N LEU A 131 -11.76 -8.04 2.34
CA LEU A 131 -10.76 -8.42 1.36
C LEU A 131 -10.74 -9.95 1.19
N PRO A 132 -11.81 -10.59 0.68
CA PRO A 132 -11.72 -11.99 0.37
C PRO A 132 -10.76 -12.13 -0.79
N LEU A 133 -9.60 -12.68 -0.54
CA LEU A 133 -8.66 -13.10 -1.58
C LEU A 133 -9.34 -14.21 -2.38
N GLY A 134 -10.10 -13.84 -3.41
CA GLY A 134 -10.86 -14.77 -4.23
C GLY A 134 -11.50 -14.10 -5.44
N LYS A 135 -11.92 -14.91 -6.41
CA LYS A 135 -12.47 -14.47 -7.70
C LYS A 135 -13.80 -13.69 -7.56
N ASP A 136 -14.48 -13.83 -6.43
CA ASP A 136 -15.84 -13.37 -6.21
C ASP A 136 -15.92 -12.24 -5.17
N SER A 137 -14.80 -11.54 -4.91
CA SER A 137 -14.78 -10.41 -4.00
C SER A 137 -15.64 -9.26 -4.51
N GLU A 138 -16.59 -8.79 -3.71
CA GLU A 138 -17.41 -7.61 -4.04
C GLU A 138 -16.55 -6.34 -4.13
N VAL A 139 -15.51 -6.23 -3.31
CA VAL A 139 -14.56 -5.09 -3.27
C VAL A 139 -13.60 -5.15 -4.44
N PHE A 140 -13.11 -6.34 -4.80
CA PHE A 140 -12.15 -6.58 -5.88
C PHE A 140 -12.77 -7.24 -7.11
N GLY A 141 -14.07 -7.16 -7.26
CA GLY A 141 -14.72 -7.63 -8.48
C GLY A 141 -13.98 -7.15 -9.73
N ARG A 142 -14.13 -7.84 -10.86
CA ARG A 142 -13.37 -7.63 -12.13
C ARG A 142 -13.26 -6.17 -12.61
N LYS A 143 -14.02 -5.24 -12.00
CA LYS A 143 -14.00 -3.81 -12.31
C LYS A 143 -13.01 -3.00 -11.46
N HIS A 144 -12.44 -3.55 -10.38
CA HIS A 144 -11.75 -2.77 -9.34
C HIS A 144 -10.30 -3.17 -9.08
N GLY A 145 -9.86 -4.25 -9.65
CA GLY A 145 -8.50 -4.74 -9.54
C GLY A 145 -8.36 -6.12 -10.16
N THR A 146 -7.16 -6.51 -10.47
CA THR A 146 -6.90 -7.85 -11.01
C THR A 146 -6.30 -8.70 -9.91
N LEU A 147 -7.11 -9.59 -9.34
CA LEU A 147 -6.62 -10.60 -8.43
C LEU A 147 -6.16 -11.82 -9.24
N ARG A 148 -4.89 -12.16 -9.15
CA ARG A 148 -4.29 -13.31 -9.82
C ARG A 148 -3.59 -14.20 -8.80
N GLN A 149 -3.79 -15.50 -8.88
CA GLN A 149 -3.01 -16.46 -8.12
C GLN A 149 -1.61 -16.57 -8.75
N ASN A 150 -0.57 -16.43 -7.95
CA ASN A 150 0.81 -16.68 -8.39
C ASN A 150 1.20 -18.16 -8.18
N LYS A 151 2.45 -18.52 -8.58
CA LYS A 151 2.92 -19.90 -8.56
C LYS A 151 3.03 -20.51 -7.15
N ASP A 152 3.12 -19.69 -6.12
CA ASP A 152 3.37 -20.11 -4.74
C ASP A 152 2.12 -20.01 -3.86
N ASP A 153 0.92 -20.15 -4.47
CA ASP A 153 -0.39 -20.02 -3.82
C ASP A 153 -0.68 -18.65 -3.18
N GLY A 154 0.19 -17.67 -3.35
CA GLY A 154 -0.07 -16.28 -3.04
C GLY A 154 -0.90 -15.58 -4.12
N TYR A 155 -1.44 -14.43 -3.81
CA TYR A 155 -2.23 -13.62 -4.73
C TYR A 155 -1.44 -12.39 -5.14
N LYS A 156 -1.64 -11.99 -6.40
CA LYS A 156 -1.18 -10.72 -6.94
C LYS A 156 -2.38 -9.81 -7.12
N LEU A 157 -2.24 -8.58 -6.63
CA LEU A 157 -3.29 -7.59 -6.66
C LEU A 157 -2.77 -6.32 -7.33
N ASP A 158 -3.51 -5.82 -8.32
CA ASP A 158 -3.19 -4.59 -9.03
C ASP A 158 -4.24 -3.52 -8.70
N PHE A 159 -3.84 -2.44 -8.06
CA PHE A 159 -4.68 -1.27 -7.81
C PHE A 159 -4.54 -0.25 -8.95
N SER A 160 -5.57 0.53 -9.16
CA SER A 160 -5.63 1.65 -10.10
C SER A 160 -6.30 2.85 -9.45
N LEU A 161 -6.24 4.01 -10.08
CA LEU A 161 -6.98 5.19 -9.61
C LEU A 161 -8.48 4.93 -9.46
N THR A 162 -9.05 4.09 -10.34
CA THR A 162 -10.45 3.68 -10.22
C THR A 162 -10.68 2.80 -9.01
N THR A 163 -9.73 1.91 -8.70
CA THR A 163 -9.77 1.06 -7.51
C THR A 163 -9.82 1.92 -6.24
N PHE A 164 -8.93 2.90 -6.10
CA PHE A 164 -8.90 3.79 -4.93
C PHE A 164 -10.18 4.62 -4.79
N LYS A 165 -10.72 5.16 -5.90
CA LYS A 165 -12.01 5.86 -5.87
C LYS A 165 -13.15 4.99 -5.36
N ASN A 166 -13.15 3.72 -5.74
CA ASN A 166 -14.16 2.78 -5.27
C ASN A 166 -13.99 2.47 -3.78
N PHE A 167 -12.75 2.28 -3.31
CA PHE A 167 -12.47 2.06 -1.89
C PHE A 167 -12.88 3.26 -1.03
N ALA A 168 -12.60 4.48 -1.49
CA ALA A 168 -13.01 5.71 -0.80
C ALA A 168 -14.54 5.85 -0.68
N ASN A 169 -15.29 5.29 -1.65
CA ASN A 169 -16.76 5.35 -1.68
C ASN A 169 -17.42 4.11 -1.06
N TYR A 170 -16.65 3.09 -0.68
CA TYR A 170 -17.19 1.85 -0.13
C TYR A 170 -17.31 1.94 1.39
N GLY A 171 -18.54 1.81 1.89
CA GLY A 171 -18.82 1.71 3.33
C GLY A 171 -18.06 2.72 4.20
N ASN A 172 -17.11 2.25 4.97
CA ASN A 172 -16.35 3.05 5.93
C ASN A 172 -15.13 3.79 5.35
N ALA A 173 -15.07 4.02 4.05
CA ALA A 173 -13.96 4.68 3.38
C ALA A 173 -12.60 4.01 3.69
N TYR A 174 -12.38 2.82 3.12
CA TYR A 174 -11.18 2.00 3.38
C TYR A 174 -9.90 2.53 2.76
N SER A 175 -9.96 3.60 1.98
CA SER A 175 -8.80 4.21 1.35
C SER A 175 -8.91 5.72 1.33
N ILE A 176 -7.77 6.38 1.57
CA ILE A 176 -7.65 7.83 1.49
C ILE A 176 -6.33 8.20 0.78
N TYR A 177 -6.32 9.32 0.09
CA TYR A 177 -5.12 9.92 -0.48
C TYR A 177 -4.59 11.01 0.45
N PHE A 178 -3.30 10.95 0.75
CA PHE A 178 -2.57 11.95 1.50
C PHE A 178 -1.62 12.67 0.54
N ASP A 179 -1.83 13.95 0.34
CA ASP A 179 -0.93 14.81 -0.43
C ASP A 179 0.37 15.04 0.32
N ALA A 180 1.51 14.98 -0.38
CA ALA A 180 2.83 15.10 0.25
C ALA A 180 3.12 16.47 0.87
N ASP A 181 2.50 17.51 0.34
CA ASP A 181 2.70 18.89 0.79
C ASP A 181 1.73 19.29 1.92
N GLU A 182 0.62 18.55 2.08
CA GLU A 182 -0.46 18.90 3.00
C GLU A 182 -0.57 17.95 4.20
N ALA A 183 -0.24 16.67 4.02
CA ALA A 183 -0.44 15.64 5.03
C ALA A 183 0.82 15.35 5.86
N SER A 184 0.61 15.04 7.12
CA SER A 184 1.63 14.59 8.06
C SER A 184 1.56 13.08 8.31
N LEU A 185 2.60 12.52 8.96
CA LEU A 185 2.54 11.15 9.49
C LEU A 185 1.43 10.95 10.52
N GLU A 186 1.13 11.98 11.31
CA GLU A 186 0.04 11.96 12.29
C GLU A 186 -1.31 11.75 11.60
N ASP A 187 -1.58 12.42 10.46
CA ASP A 187 -2.83 12.26 9.71
C ASP A 187 -2.99 10.83 9.19
N ILE A 188 -1.91 10.23 8.68
CA ILE A 188 -1.89 8.82 8.28
C ILE A 188 -2.21 7.92 9.48
N GLY A 189 -1.57 8.18 10.61
CA GLY A 189 -1.77 7.43 11.85
C GLY A 189 -3.19 7.54 12.38
N ILE A 190 -3.79 8.72 12.35
CA ILE A 190 -5.19 8.94 12.74
C ILE A 190 -6.10 8.08 11.86
N PHE A 191 -5.96 8.16 10.54
CA PHE A 191 -6.77 7.35 9.62
C PHE A 191 -6.65 5.85 9.91
N VAL A 192 -5.44 5.32 10.02
CA VAL A 192 -5.20 3.89 10.24
C VAL A 192 -5.80 3.45 11.59
N THR A 193 -5.54 4.21 12.66
CA THR A 193 -6.03 3.85 13.99
C THR A 193 -7.55 3.92 14.10
N GLU A 194 -8.19 4.89 13.46
CA GLU A 194 -9.66 4.98 13.42
C GLU A 194 -10.28 3.78 12.68
N ARG A 195 -9.67 3.31 11.58
CA ARG A 195 -10.18 2.12 10.87
C ARG A 195 -10.02 0.85 11.71
N ILE A 196 -8.89 0.69 12.38
CA ILE A 196 -8.67 -0.44 13.29
C ILE A 196 -9.68 -0.42 14.44
N LEU A 197 -9.86 0.72 15.10
CA LEU A 197 -10.82 0.85 16.20
C LEU A 197 -12.26 0.61 15.74
N THR A 198 -12.64 1.12 14.56
CA THR A 198 -13.96 0.86 13.98
C THR A 198 -14.21 -0.64 13.79
N TYR A 199 -13.21 -1.38 13.34
CA TYR A 199 -13.31 -2.82 13.18
C TYR A 199 -13.38 -3.51 14.54
N VAL A 200 -12.47 -3.21 15.47
CA VAL A 200 -12.45 -3.81 16.82
C VAL A 200 -13.74 -3.56 17.59
N ASP A 201 -14.31 -2.37 17.46
CA ASP A 201 -15.58 -2.02 18.13
C ASP A 201 -16.80 -2.71 17.46
N SER A 202 -16.64 -3.34 16.30
CA SER A 202 -17.71 -4.01 15.55
C SER A 202 -17.81 -5.51 15.79
N ILE A 203 -16.78 -6.12 16.35
CA ILE A 203 -16.70 -7.56 16.65
C ILE A 203 -16.92 -7.83 18.14
#